data_fea3b4612778b5c6ca1a98872542ecf5
#
_entry.id   fea3b4612778b5c6ca1a98872542ecf5
#
_cell.length_a   1.000
_cell.length_b   1.000
_cell.length_c   1.000
_cell.angle_alpha   90.00
_cell.angle_beta   90.00
_cell.angle_gamma   90.00
#
_symmetry.space_group_name_H-M   'P 1'
#
loop_
_entity.id
_entity.type
_entity.pdbx_description
1 polymer ?
#
loop_
_entity_poly.entity_id
_entity_poly.type
_entity_poly.pdbx_seq_one_letter_code
_entity_poly.pdbx_strand_id
1 'polypeptide(L)'
;MSVQKIKNEIVKKLKVPIFPNRLFDVTAFGADESGKNDSTEAIQKAIDQAHQAGGGRVAVPEGMFLSGALRLKSNVELHIAQGAVIKFSQNPEDYLPVVLTRFEGVELYNYSPLIYAYEAENIAITGKGTLDGQGDDEHWWPWKRGTNGQPSQEKDRNALFEMAERGVPVTERQFGKGHYLRPNFIQPYRCKHILIQGVTVLNSPMWQVHPVLCENVTVDGITVIGHGPNTDGVNPESCKNVVIKGCHFDNGDDCIAVKSGRNADGRRINIPSENIVIEHNEMKDGHGGVTIGSEISGGVKNVIAEGNLMDSPNLDRALRIKTNSVRGGVLENIYFHKNTVKSLKREVIAIDMEYEEGDAGDFKPVVRTVDVKQLKSKGGQYGIRVLAYDHSPVTGLKVADSEIDGVDVPMELKHVKDPVFSNLYINGKRYDSHES
;
A
#
# COMPACT_ATOMS: atom_id res chain seq x y z
N MET A 1 -21.65 -15.50 -7.61
CA MET A 1 -20.41 -16.21 -8.02
C MET A 1 -19.64 -16.55 -6.75
N SER A 2 -19.01 -17.74 -6.63
CA SER A 2 -18.23 -18.03 -5.40
C SER A 2 -16.96 -17.17 -5.37
N VAL A 3 -16.49 -16.82 -4.16
CA VAL A 3 -15.24 -16.04 -3.96
C VAL A 3 -14.04 -16.71 -4.61
N GLN A 4 -13.96 -18.06 -4.53
CA GLN A 4 -12.90 -18.83 -5.18
C GLN A 4 -12.92 -18.68 -6.72
N LYS A 5 -14.10 -18.59 -7.33
CA LYS A 5 -14.20 -18.36 -8.78
C LYS A 5 -13.74 -16.96 -9.14
N ILE A 6 -14.11 -15.94 -8.35
CA ILE A 6 -13.64 -14.56 -8.56
C ILE A 6 -12.11 -14.51 -8.45
N LYS A 7 -11.53 -15.11 -7.39
CA LYS A 7 -10.09 -15.20 -7.19
C LYS A 7 -9.37 -15.85 -8.37
N ASN A 8 -9.87 -17.00 -8.83
CA ASN A 8 -9.28 -17.73 -9.95
C ASN A 8 -9.31 -16.90 -11.26
N GLU A 9 -10.38 -16.14 -11.50
CA GLU A 9 -10.50 -15.25 -12.66
C GLU A 9 -9.50 -14.07 -12.57
N ILE A 10 -9.26 -13.53 -11.37
CA ILE A 10 -8.26 -12.48 -11.15
C ILE A 10 -6.86 -13.03 -11.44
N VAL A 11 -6.49 -14.13 -10.80
CA VAL A 11 -5.16 -14.75 -10.95
C VAL A 11 -4.89 -15.15 -12.40
N LYS A 12 -5.89 -15.67 -13.11
CA LYS A 12 -5.76 -16.04 -14.53
C LYS A 12 -5.47 -14.86 -15.45
N LYS A 13 -5.91 -13.66 -15.09
CA LYS A 13 -5.67 -12.42 -15.87
C LYS A 13 -4.29 -11.85 -15.67
N LEU A 14 -3.62 -12.21 -14.56
CA LEU A 14 -2.27 -11.72 -14.28
C LEU A 14 -1.28 -12.24 -15.31
N LYS A 15 -0.49 -11.33 -15.84
CA LYS A 15 0.65 -11.65 -16.70
C LYS A 15 1.91 -11.30 -15.95
N VAL A 16 2.70 -12.31 -15.62
CA VAL A 16 4.03 -12.13 -15.05
C VAL A 16 4.97 -11.65 -16.15
N PRO A 17 5.76 -10.60 -15.92
CA PRO A 17 6.74 -10.12 -16.89
C PRO A 17 7.73 -11.21 -17.29
N ILE A 18 8.10 -11.24 -18.56
CA ILE A 18 9.15 -12.12 -19.10
C ILE A 18 10.17 -11.23 -19.78
N PHE A 19 11.44 -11.49 -19.51
CA PHE A 19 12.56 -10.68 -19.99
C PHE A 19 13.45 -11.48 -20.95
N PRO A 20 14.06 -10.81 -21.95
CA PRO A 20 15.10 -11.42 -22.76
C PRO A 20 16.28 -11.89 -21.91
N ASN A 21 16.92 -12.99 -22.29
CA ASN A 21 18.10 -13.50 -21.61
C ASN A 21 19.35 -12.66 -21.95
N ARG A 22 19.38 -11.44 -21.39
CA ARG A 22 20.49 -10.47 -21.49
C ARG A 22 20.80 -9.97 -20.10
N LEU A 23 22.08 -9.87 -19.77
CA LEU A 23 22.57 -9.43 -18.46
C LEU A 23 23.33 -8.12 -18.61
N PHE A 24 23.01 -7.17 -17.75
CA PHE A 24 23.67 -5.87 -17.62
C PHE A 24 24.11 -5.72 -16.16
N ASP A 25 25.37 -6.05 -15.88
CA ASP A 25 25.94 -5.93 -14.55
C ASP A 25 26.28 -4.46 -14.27
N VAL A 26 25.75 -3.88 -13.18
CA VAL A 26 25.94 -2.46 -12.86
C VAL A 26 27.41 -2.10 -12.63
N THR A 27 28.25 -3.03 -12.20
CA THR A 27 29.71 -2.81 -12.00
C THR A 27 30.42 -2.58 -13.31
N ALA A 28 29.95 -3.21 -14.40
CA ALA A 28 30.51 -2.98 -15.76
C ALA A 28 30.19 -1.54 -16.26
N PHE A 29 29.25 -0.85 -15.63
CA PHE A 29 28.90 0.56 -15.90
C PHE A 29 29.54 1.53 -14.92
N GLY A 30 30.37 1.02 -13.98
CA GLY A 30 31.10 1.82 -13.00
C GLY A 30 30.44 1.98 -11.64
N ALA A 31 29.44 1.16 -11.29
CA ALA A 31 28.87 1.17 -9.94
C ALA A 31 29.91 0.71 -8.92
N ASP A 32 29.97 1.43 -7.80
CA ASP A 32 30.90 1.18 -6.69
C ASP A 32 30.28 0.26 -5.65
N GLU A 33 30.70 -0.99 -5.64
CA GLU A 33 30.23 -2.03 -4.70
C GLU A 33 30.72 -1.83 -3.26
N SER A 34 31.60 -0.87 -3.02
CA SER A 34 32.09 -0.56 -1.67
C SER A 34 31.14 0.36 -0.88
N GLY A 35 30.18 1.01 -1.54
CA GLY A 35 29.26 1.96 -0.95
C GLY A 35 29.90 3.30 -0.53
N LYS A 36 31.05 3.66 -1.10
CA LYS A 36 31.75 4.91 -0.81
C LYS A 36 31.39 6.01 -1.80
N ASN A 37 31.15 5.65 -3.05
CA ASN A 37 30.84 6.58 -4.11
C ASN A 37 29.41 6.37 -4.62
N ASP A 38 28.81 7.45 -5.12
CA ASP A 38 27.49 7.41 -5.74
C ASP A 38 27.50 6.54 -7.00
N SER A 39 26.57 5.61 -7.08
CA SER A 39 26.39 4.67 -8.18
C SER A 39 25.12 4.97 -9.01
N THR A 40 24.43 6.06 -8.75
CA THR A 40 23.15 6.42 -9.39
C THR A 40 23.27 6.38 -10.92
N GLU A 41 24.23 7.09 -11.48
CA GLU A 41 24.42 7.16 -12.94
C GLU A 41 24.79 5.80 -13.54
N ALA A 42 25.62 5.00 -12.85
CA ALA A 42 26.05 3.68 -13.32
C ALA A 42 24.86 2.72 -13.39
N ILE A 43 24.05 2.66 -12.32
CA ILE A 43 22.84 1.83 -12.27
C ILE A 43 21.83 2.31 -13.33
N GLN A 44 21.64 3.62 -13.45
CA GLN A 44 20.71 4.18 -14.44
C GLN A 44 21.16 3.89 -15.88
N LYS A 45 22.45 3.98 -16.18
CA LYS A 45 23.02 3.61 -17.51
C LYS A 45 22.77 2.14 -17.85
N ALA A 46 22.92 1.23 -16.86
CA ALA A 46 22.61 -0.18 -17.06
C ALA A 46 21.12 -0.40 -17.40
N ILE A 47 20.21 0.29 -16.67
CA ILE A 47 18.75 0.27 -16.94
C ILE A 47 18.45 0.80 -18.35
N ASP A 48 19.06 1.91 -18.73
CA ASP A 48 18.86 2.56 -20.01
C ASP A 48 19.35 1.68 -21.17
N GLN A 49 20.52 1.04 -21.02
CA GLN A 49 21.05 0.12 -22.01
C GLN A 49 20.21 -1.16 -22.13
N ALA A 50 19.77 -1.72 -21.01
CA ALA A 50 18.86 -2.87 -21.03
C ALA A 50 17.58 -2.55 -21.80
N HIS A 51 16.98 -1.40 -21.53
CA HIS A 51 15.79 -0.92 -22.23
C HIS A 51 16.03 -0.72 -23.74
N GLN A 52 17.10 -0.02 -24.12
CA GLN A 52 17.48 0.23 -25.52
C GLN A 52 17.76 -1.07 -26.29
N ALA A 53 18.30 -2.09 -25.63
CA ALA A 53 18.52 -3.40 -26.21
C ALA A 53 17.21 -4.22 -26.37
N GLY A 54 16.04 -3.67 -26.02
CA GLY A 54 14.74 -4.36 -26.05
C GLY A 54 14.45 -5.18 -24.80
N GLY A 55 15.19 -4.96 -23.71
CA GLY A 55 14.96 -5.56 -22.41
C GLY A 55 16.06 -6.49 -21.92
N GLY A 56 16.00 -6.85 -20.65
CA GLY A 56 16.92 -7.75 -19.99
C GLY A 56 17.01 -7.54 -18.48
N ARG A 57 17.90 -8.28 -17.85
CA ARG A 57 18.17 -8.20 -16.42
C ARG A 57 19.33 -7.24 -16.16
N VAL A 58 19.06 -6.20 -15.36
CA VAL A 58 20.07 -5.35 -14.74
C VAL A 58 20.42 -5.96 -13.40
N ALA A 59 21.64 -6.45 -13.25
CA ALA A 59 22.07 -7.14 -12.04
C ALA A 59 22.88 -6.21 -11.15
N VAL A 60 22.45 -6.14 -9.89
CA VAL A 60 23.18 -5.53 -8.78
C VAL A 60 23.80 -6.69 -7.99
N PRO A 61 25.12 -6.97 -8.15
CA PRO A 61 25.78 -8.08 -7.47
C PRO A 61 25.90 -7.82 -5.96
N GLU A 62 26.43 -8.82 -5.23
CA GLU A 62 26.75 -8.67 -3.81
C GLU A 62 27.65 -7.45 -3.59
N GLY A 63 27.33 -6.64 -2.59
CA GLY A 63 28.03 -5.40 -2.26
C GLY A 63 27.09 -4.32 -1.74
N MET A 64 27.64 -3.15 -1.44
CA MET A 64 26.90 -1.98 -0.99
C MET A 64 26.97 -0.88 -2.07
N PHE A 65 25.84 -0.35 -2.47
CA PHE A 65 25.75 0.67 -3.51
C PHE A 65 24.98 1.88 -2.96
N LEU A 66 25.54 3.08 -3.12
CA LEU A 66 24.83 4.33 -2.84
C LEU A 66 24.09 4.78 -4.10
N SER A 67 22.85 5.22 -3.97
CA SER A 67 22.08 5.68 -5.12
C SER A 67 21.11 6.80 -4.73
N GLY A 68 20.93 7.76 -5.61
CA GLY A 68 19.76 8.62 -5.65
C GLY A 68 18.59 7.93 -6.35
N ALA A 69 17.68 8.74 -6.91
CA ALA A 69 16.51 8.21 -7.62
C ALA A 69 16.88 7.34 -8.83
N LEU A 70 16.22 6.18 -8.94
CA LEU A 70 16.33 5.28 -10.09
C LEU A 70 15.02 5.24 -10.87
N ARG A 71 15.11 5.26 -12.19
CA ARG A 71 13.96 5.18 -13.08
C ARG A 71 13.96 3.88 -13.88
N LEU A 72 13.04 2.97 -13.55
CA LEU A 72 12.82 1.75 -14.33
C LEU A 72 12.17 2.07 -15.67
N LYS A 73 12.49 1.29 -16.68
CA LYS A 73 11.98 1.39 -18.05
C LYS A 73 11.37 0.07 -18.50
N SER A 74 10.55 0.14 -19.55
CA SER A 74 9.86 -1.05 -20.08
C SER A 74 10.84 -2.17 -20.44
N ASN A 75 10.42 -3.41 -20.17
CA ASN A 75 11.15 -4.65 -20.42
C ASN A 75 12.44 -4.83 -19.60
N VAL A 76 12.57 -4.13 -18.46
CA VAL A 76 13.73 -4.21 -17.58
C VAL A 76 13.37 -4.90 -16.26
N GLU A 77 14.19 -5.87 -15.90
CA GLU A 77 14.24 -6.48 -14.56
C GLU A 77 15.44 -5.92 -13.80
N LEU A 78 15.19 -5.21 -12.71
CA LEU A 78 16.22 -4.82 -11.73
C LEU A 78 16.38 -5.95 -10.71
N HIS A 79 17.45 -6.69 -10.80
CA HIS A 79 17.72 -7.85 -9.95
C HIS A 79 18.75 -7.52 -8.88
N ILE A 80 18.33 -7.57 -7.62
CA ILE A 80 19.16 -7.30 -6.45
C ILE A 80 19.62 -8.64 -5.88
N ALA A 81 20.87 -9.00 -6.10
CA ALA A 81 21.39 -10.30 -5.68
C ALA A 81 21.37 -10.45 -4.14
N GLN A 82 21.43 -11.68 -3.67
CA GLN A 82 21.61 -11.92 -2.25
C GLN A 82 22.92 -11.30 -1.78
N GLY A 83 22.91 -10.58 -0.65
CA GLY A 83 24.07 -9.83 -0.15
C GLY A 83 24.27 -8.45 -0.77
N ALA A 84 23.50 -8.10 -1.81
CA ALA A 84 23.48 -6.74 -2.35
C ALA A 84 22.61 -5.82 -1.48
N VAL A 85 23.08 -4.59 -1.25
CA VAL A 85 22.34 -3.53 -0.57
C VAL A 85 22.41 -2.26 -1.40
N ILE A 86 21.27 -1.73 -1.84
CA ILE A 86 21.20 -0.38 -2.38
C ILE A 86 20.74 0.54 -1.24
N LYS A 87 21.61 1.46 -0.81
CA LYS A 87 21.30 2.54 0.12
C LYS A 87 20.93 3.79 -0.65
N PHE A 88 19.71 4.25 -0.45
CA PHE A 88 19.22 5.45 -1.10
C PHE A 88 19.64 6.70 -0.35
N SER A 89 20.03 7.73 -1.10
CA SER A 89 20.52 8.99 -0.56
C SER A 89 19.53 9.63 0.42
N GLN A 90 20.06 10.18 1.49
CA GLN A 90 19.31 11.00 2.46
C GLN A 90 19.22 12.47 2.05
N ASN A 91 19.90 12.88 0.96
CA ASN A 91 19.84 14.23 0.41
C ASN A 91 18.65 14.40 -0.54
N PRO A 92 17.65 15.24 -0.24
CA PRO A 92 16.49 15.44 -1.10
C PRO A 92 16.81 15.92 -2.53
N GLU A 93 17.94 16.59 -2.73
CA GLU A 93 18.33 17.10 -4.05
C GLU A 93 18.64 15.96 -5.05
N ASP A 94 19.01 14.77 -4.56
CA ASP A 94 19.28 13.59 -5.39
C ASP A 94 17.99 12.95 -5.96
N TYR A 95 16.83 13.50 -5.61
CA TYR A 95 15.50 13.11 -6.10
C TYR A 95 14.87 14.16 -7.03
N LEU A 96 15.69 15.07 -7.53
CA LEU A 96 15.31 16.05 -8.54
C LEU A 96 15.80 15.62 -9.94
N PRO A 97 15.16 16.09 -11.03
CA PRO A 97 14.02 17.01 -11.09
C PRO A 97 12.73 16.36 -10.57
N VAL A 98 11.75 17.19 -10.22
CA VAL A 98 10.42 16.72 -9.81
C VAL A 98 9.75 15.90 -10.91
N VAL A 99 8.98 14.89 -10.49
CA VAL A 99 8.22 14.02 -11.39
C VAL A 99 6.74 14.03 -11.03
N LEU A 100 5.88 13.65 -11.98
CA LEU A 100 4.47 13.41 -11.68
C LEU A 100 4.33 12.22 -10.75
N THR A 101 3.73 12.45 -9.59
CA THR A 101 3.54 11.43 -8.55
C THR A 101 2.22 11.65 -7.81
N ARG A 102 1.97 10.91 -6.75
CA ARG A 102 0.90 11.15 -5.79
C ARG A 102 1.44 11.26 -4.38
N PHE A 103 0.88 12.19 -3.62
CA PHE A 103 1.09 12.32 -2.20
C PHE A 103 -0.27 12.20 -1.49
N GLU A 104 -0.44 11.21 -0.63
CA GLU A 104 -1.70 10.90 0.09
C GLU A 104 -2.95 10.99 -0.82
N GLY A 105 -2.89 10.36 -2.01
CA GLY A 105 -4.02 10.27 -2.95
C GLY A 105 -4.22 11.46 -3.88
N VAL A 106 -3.34 12.46 -3.87
CA VAL A 106 -3.41 13.67 -4.70
C VAL A 106 -2.27 13.74 -5.69
N GLU A 107 -2.54 13.98 -6.97
CA GLU A 107 -1.53 14.16 -8.02
C GLU A 107 -0.82 15.51 -7.90
N LEU A 108 0.50 15.48 -8.08
CA LEU A 108 1.40 16.65 -8.03
C LEU A 108 2.70 16.35 -8.77
N TYR A 109 3.55 17.36 -8.94
CA TYR A 109 4.97 17.21 -9.23
C TYR A 109 5.77 17.37 -7.94
N ASN A 110 6.53 16.34 -7.56
CA ASN A 110 7.29 16.29 -6.32
C ASN A 110 8.63 15.58 -6.52
N TYR A 111 9.46 15.53 -5.48
CA TYR A 111 10.64 14.66 -5.45
C TYR A 111 10.30 13.29 -6.02
N SER A 112 11.20 12.77 -6.87
CA SER A 112 11.03 11.42 -7.41
C SER A 112 10.92 10.40 -6.27
N PRO A 113 10.02 9.40 -6.38
CA PRO A 113 10.17 8.18 -5.60
C PRO A 113 11.57 7.60 -5.76
N LEU A 114 12.02 6.83 -4.76
CA LEU A 114 13.37 6.28 -4.78
C LEU A 114 13.59 5.35 -5.98
N ILE A 115 12.59 4.51 -6.27
CA ILE A 115 12.51 3.75 -7.53
C ILE A 115 11.19 4.11 -8.20
N TYR A 116 11.28 4.73 -9.36
CA TYR A 116 10.15 5.24 -10.11
C TYR A 116 10.03 4.58 -11.49
N ALA A 117 8.82 4.34 -11.94
CA ALA A 117 8.52 3.97 -13.32
C ALA A 117 7.27 4.71 -13.78
N TYR A 118 7.27 5.22 -14.99
CA TYR A 118 6.14 5.97 -15.54
C TYR A 118 5.77 5.42 -16.92
N GLU A 119 4.51 5.02 -17.07
CA GLU A 119 3.95 4.46 -18.32
C GLU A 119 4.80 3.32 -18.92
N ALA A 120 5.44 2.52 -18.05
CA ALA A 120 6.27 1.41 -18.44
C ALA A 120 5.48 0.09 -18.42
N GLU A 121 5.91 -0.85 -19.26
CA GLU A 121 5.35 -2.21 -19.31
C GLU A 121 6.43 -3.26 -19.12
N ASN A 122 6.07 -4.41 -18.54
CA ASN A 122 6.97 -5.51 -18.26
C ASN A 122 8.20 -5.05 -17.46
N ILE A 123 7.97 -4.65 -16.22
CA ILE A 123 9.02 -4.24 -15.29
C ILE A 123 9.05 -5.16 -14.08
N ALA A 124 10.23 -5.38 -13.55
CA ALA A 124 10.37 -6.14 -12.32
C ALA A 124 11.48 -5.60 -11.42
N ILE A 125 11.28 -5.80 -10.11
CA ILE A 125 12.30 -5.72 -9.07
C ILE A 125 12.36 -7.10 -8.43
N THR A 126 13.49 -7.80 -8.53
CA THR A 126 13.61 -9.19 -8.07
C THR A 126 14.87 -9.43 -7.27
N GLY A 127 14.99 -10.63 -6.72
CA GLY A 127 16.19 -11.08 -6.01
C GLY A 127 15.96 -11.22 -4.50
N LYS A 128 17.05 -11.30 -3.75
CA LYS A 128 17.04 -11.45 -2.28
C LYS A 128 17.88 -10.39 -1.57
N GLY A 129 18.23 -9.33 -2.28
CA GLY A 129 18.99 -8.21 -1.73
C GLY A 129 18.07 -7.22 -1.03
N THR A 130 18.67 -6.14 -0.56
CA THR A 130 18.02 -5.12 0.28
C THR A 130 18.00 -3.77 -0.44
N LEU A 131 16.86 -3.11 -0.34
CA LEU A 131 16.64 -1.72 -0.72
C LEU A 131 16.42 -0.92 0.57
N ASP A 132 17.35 -0.06 0.95
CA ASP A 132 17.29 0.72 2.19
C ASP A 132 17.08 2.21 1.88
N GLY A 133 15.90 2.71 2.23
CA GLY A 133 15.50 4.11 2.02
C GLY A 133 16.14 5.08 3.00
N GLN A 134 16.85 4.57 4.01
CA GLN A 134 17.58 5.35 5.01
C GLN A 134 16.73 6.43 5.72
N GLY A 135 15.40 6.24 5.83
CA GLY A 135 14.55 7.05 6.68
C GLY A 135 14.86 6.77 8.15
N ASP A 136 15.04 7.81 8.94
CA ASP A 136 15.33 7.74 10.36
C ASP A 136 14.85 9.01 11.08
N ASP A 137 15.20 9.14 12.40
CA ASP A 137 14.80 10.27 13.22
C ASP A 137 15.53 11.58 12.87
N GLU A 138 16.51 11.57 11.98
CA GLU A 138 17.24 12.75 11.49
C GLU A 138 16.90 13.06 10.02
N HIS A 139 16.48 12.05 9.23
CA HIS A 139 16.24 12.16 7.80
C HIS A 139 14.84 11.67 7.41
N TRP A 140 14.15 12.41 6.59
CA TRP A 140 12.82 12.16 6.05
C TRP A 140 11.67 12.12 7.07
N TRP A 141 11.76 11.28 8.13
CA TRP A 141 10.68 11.11 9.12
C TRP A 141 10.37 12.37 9.91
N PRO A 142 11.36 13.20 10.30
CA PRO A 142 11.09 14.48 10.97
C PRO A 142 10.19 15.42 10.16
N TRP A 143 10.20 15.34 8.85
CA TRP A 143 9.35 16.18 8.00
C TRP A 143 7.85 15.99 8.25
N LYS A 144 7.44 14.85 8.80
CA LYS A 144 6.03 14.61 9.14
C LYS A 144 5.47 15.68 10.07
N ARG A 145 6.25 16.10 11.08
CA ARG A 145 5.80 17.02 12.14
C ARG A 145 6.76 18.19 12.42
N GLY A 146 7.87 18.30 11.72
CA GLY A 146 8.89 19.29 12.00
C GLY A 146 9.64 19.02 13.30
N THR A 147 9.99 17.75 13.56
CA THR A 147 10.76 17.37 14.76
C THR A 147 12.26 17.53 14.53
N ASN A 148 13.04 17.52 15.60
CA ASN A 148 14.51 17.57 15.57
C ASN A 148 15.09 18.77 14.79
N GLY A 149 14.42 19.92 14.80
CA GLY A 149 14.84 21.12 14.07
C GLY A 149 14.64 21.04 12.54
N GLN A 150 14.04 19.99 12.04
CA GLN A 150 13.72 19.82 10.63
C GLN A 150 12.41 20.53 10.25
N PRO A 151 12.23 20.91 9.00
CA PRO A 151 10.97 21.51 8.53
C PRO A 151 9.80 20.51 8.57
N SER A 152 8.57 21.04 8.65
CA SER A 152 7.34 20.24 8.61
C SER A 152 6.74 20.22 7.19
N GLN A 153 6.22 19.06 6.78
CA GLN A 153 5.43 18.91 5.55
C GLN A 153 4.02 19.53 5.65
N GLU A 154 3.56 19.90 6.84
CA GLU A 154 2.15 20.26 7.07
C GLU A 154 1.68 21.41 6.20
N LYS A 155 2.47 22.48 6.07
CA LYS A 155 2.16 23.61 5.19
C LYS A 155 2.00 23.20 3.73
N ASP A 156 2.94 22.40 3.23
CA ASP A 156 2.93 21.94 1.84
C ASP A 156 1.78 20.95 1.58
N ARG A 157 1.53 20.05 2.55
CA ARG A 157 0.41 19.12 2.50
C ARG A 157 -0.93 19.84 2.43
N ASN A 158 -1.14 20.83 3.27
CA ASN A 158 -2.38 21.61 3.29
C ASN A 158 -2.53 22.41 1.99
N ALA A 159 -1.47 23.03 1.48
CA ALA A 159 -1.48 23.74 0.20
C ALA A 159 -1.81 22.80 -0.96
N LEU A 160 -1.23 21.60 -1.02
CA LEU A 160 -1.54 20.61 -2.05
C LEU A 160 -3.02 20.20 -2.02
N PHE A 161 -3.56 19.94 -0.84
CA PHE A 161 -4.96 19.54 -0.70
C PHE A 161 -5.91 20.67 -1.10
N GLU A 162 -5.63 21.90 -0.69
CA GLU A 162 -6.39 23.09 -1.13
C GLU A 162 -6.33 23.27 -2.65
N MET A 163 -5.16 23.14 -3.26
CA MET A 163 -5.01 23.20 -4.73
C MET A 163 -5.87 22.13 -5.42
N ALA A 164 -5.91 20.91 -4.90
CA ALA A 164 -6.73 19.83 -5.43
C ALA A 164 -8.24 20.13 -5.33
N GLU A 165 -8.71 20.58 -4.16
CA GLU A 165 -10.12 20.94 -3.95
C GLU A 165 -10.56 22.12 -4.85
N ARG A 166 -9.68 23.07 -5.11
CA ARG A 166 -9.94 24.21 -6.02
C ARG A 166 -9.78 23.86 -7.50
N GLY A 167 -9.42 22.62 -7.84
CA GLY A 167 -9.24 22.17 -9.20
C GLY A 167 -8.05 22.81 -9.93
N VAL A 168 -7.01 23.22 -9.18
CA VAL A 168 -5.76 23.74 -9.79
C VAL A 168 -5.16 22.64 -10.67
N PRO A 169 -4.76 22.94 -11.93
CA PRO A 169 -4.14 21.96 -12.81
C PRO A 169 -2.94 21.25 -12.16
N VAL A 170 -2.81 19.95 -12.39
CA VAL A 170 -1.72 19.15 -11.79
C VAL A 170 -0.35 19.71 -12.16
N THR A 171 -0.18 20.22 -13.38
CA THR A 171 1.05 20.87 -13.86
C THR A 171 1.47 22.09 -13.06
N GLU A 172 0.56 22.72 -12.33
CA GLU A 172 0.82 23.88 -11.47
C GLU A 172 1.08 23.46 -10.01
N ARG A 173 0.82 22.21 -9.63
CA ARG A 173 1.07 21.68 -8.29
C ARG A 173 2.53 21.25 -8.19
N GLN A 174 3.42 22.22 -8.14
CA GLN A 174 4.88 22.03 -8.14
C GLN A 174 5.42 22.12 -6.72
N PHE A 175 6.02 21.01 -6.30
CA PHE A 175 6.70 20.85 -5.01
C PHE A 175 8.13 20.33 -5.29
N GLY A 176 8.90 19.97 -4.30
CA GLY A 176 10.30 19.57 -4.47
C GLY A 176 11.21 20.55 -3.74
N LYS A 177 12.24 21.12 -4.38
CA LYS A 177 13.22 21.99 -3.70
C LYS A 177 12.54 23.12 -2.94
N GLY A 178 12.80 23.20 -1.62
CA GLY A 178 12.16 24.16 -0.71
C GLY A 178 10.79 23.74 -0.19
N HIS A 179 10.31 22.55 -0.56
CA HIS A 179 9.10 21.89 -0.07
C HIS A 179 9.44 20.55 0.58
N TYR A 180 8.58 20.06 1.47
CA TYR A 180 8.93 18.97 2.38
C TYR A 180 7.96 17.79 2.33
N LEU A 181 7.34 17.55 1.17
CA LEU A 181 6.53 16.36 0.96
C LEU A 181 7.45 15.17 0.67
N ARG A 182 7.47 14.21 1.58
CA ARG A 182 8.34 13.04 1.51
C ARG A 182 8.02 12.16 0.29
N PRO A 183 9.02 11.67 -0.46
CA PRO A 183 8.80 10.74 -1.58
C PRO A 183 8.40 9.35 -1.08
N ASN A 184 7.63 8.61 -1.89
CA ASN A 184 7.41 7.18 -1.71
C ASN A 184 8.65 6.38 -2.12
N PHE A 185 8.74 5.09 -1.77
CA PHE A 185 9.91 4.29 -2.11
C PHE A 185 9.82 3.74 -3.54
N ILE A 186 9.00 2.71 -3.75
CA ILE A 186 8.82 2.04 -5.05
C ILE A 186 7.47 2.46 -5.61
N GLN A 187 7.48 3.26 -6.66
CA GLN A 187 6.24 3.77 -7.26
C GLN A 187 6.22 3.59 -8.77
N PRO A 188 5.69 2.47 -9.28
CA PRO A 188 5.22 2.38 -10.64
C PRO A 188 3.97 3.25 -10.81
N TYR A 189 3.96 4.11 -11.83
CA TYR A 189 2.86 5.03 -12.11
C TYR A 189 2.34 4.80 -13.55
N ARG A 190 1.07 4.45 -13.71
CA ARG A 190 0.45 4.07 -15.00
C ARG A 190 1.19 2.95 -15.73
N CYS A 191 1.74 2.00 -14.98
CA CYS A 191 2.50 0.88 -15.51
C CYS A 191 1.65 -0.39 -15.64
N LYS A 192 2.11 -1.32 -16.48
CA LYS A 192 1.45 -2.62 -16.67
C LYS A 192 2.44 -3.78 -16.55
N HIS A 193 1.95 -4.93 -16.07
CA HIS A 193 2.74 -6.15 -15.91
C HIS A 193 3.97 -5.91 -15.04
N ILE A 194 3.73 -5.81 -13.73
CA ILE A 194 4.72 -5.47 -12.72
C ILE A 194 4.94 -6.66 -11.81
N LEU A 195 6.20 -6.98 -11.55
CA LEU A 195 6.60 -7.98 -10.56
C LEU A 195 7.57 -7.36 -9.55
N ILE A 196 7.24 -7.46 -8.25
CA ILE A 196 8.16 -7.14 -7.16
C ILE A 196 8.29 -8.40 -6.32
N GLN A 197 9.48 -9.02 -6.31
CA GLN A 197 9.64 -10.36 -5.75
C GLN A 197 10.92 -10.52 -4.94
N GLY A 198 10.78 -11.06 -3.73
CA GLY A 198 11.86 -11.61 -2.90
C GLY A 198 12.74 -10.59 -2.19
N VAL A 199 12.75 -9.33 -2.61
CA VAL A 199 13.59 -8.28 -2.03
C VAL A 199 13.12 -7.86 -0.63
N THR A 200 14.07 -7.32 0.15
CA THR A 200 13.78 -6.63 1.42
C THR A 200 13.76 -5.13 1.19
N VAL A 201 12.70 -4.46 1.65
CA VAL A 201 12.52 -3.00 1.61
C VAL A 201 12.59 -2.45 3.03
N LEU A 202 13.51 -1.55 3.30
CA LEU A 202 13.75 -0.99 4.64
C LEU A 202 13.60 0.53 4.65
N ASN A 203 13.12 1.05 5.77
CA ASN A 203 13.27 2.46 6.18
C ASN A 203 12.85 3.47 5.10
N SER A 204 11.68 3.28 4.52
CA SER A 204 11.14 4.21 3.54
C SER A 204 10.95 5.61 4.10
N PRO A 205 11.13 6.67 3.30
CA PRO A 205 10.71 8.02 3.69
C PRO A 205 9.22 8.13 3.99
N MET A 206 8.37 7.39 3.24
CA MET A 206 6.91 7.37 3.34
C MET A 206 6.38 5.97 2.95
N TRP A 207 5.29 5.84 2.18
CA TRP A 207 4.75 4.55 1.71
C TRP A 207 5.80 3.76 0.94
N GLN A 208 5.89 2.47 1.22
CA GLN A 208 7.02 1.66 0.73
C GLN A 208 6.81 1.14 -0.69
N VAL A 209 5.74 0.39 -0.95
CA VAL A 209 5.40 -0.07 -2.30
C VAL A 209 4.06 0.53 -2.70
N HIS A 210 4.09 1.47 -3.65
CA HIS A 210 2.95 2.28 -4.02
C HIS A 210 2.69 2.29 -5.53
N PRO A 211 2.15 1.19 -6.09
CA PRO A 211 1.71 1.21 -7.48
C PRO A 211 0.48 2.11 -7.64
N VAL A 212 0.51 3.01 -8.64
CA VAL A 212 -0.54 4.00 -8.90
C VAL A 212 -1.05 3.85 -10.32
N LEU A 213 -2.38 3.71 -10.49
CA LEU A 213 -3.01 3.58 -11.81
C LEU A 213 -2.41 2.43 -12.64
N CYS A 214 -2.00 1.35 -11.96
CA CYS A 214 -1.31 0.21 -12.57
C CYS A 214 -2.26 -0.96 -12.84
N GLU A 215 -1.87 -1.80 -13.79
CA GLU A 215 -2.60 -3.02 -14.13
C GLU A 215 -1.68 -4.25 -14.14
N ASN A 216 -2.17 -5.38 -13.60
CA ASN A 216 -1.45 -6.65 -13.48
C ASN A 216 -0.16 -6.50 -12.64
N VAL A 217 -0.36 -6.31 -11.34
CA VAL A 217 0.71 -6.14 -10.34
C VAL A 217 0.83 -7.39 -9.49
N THR A 218 2.02 -7.93 -9.39
CA THR A 218 2.35 -9.03 -8.48
C THR A 218 3.41 -8.59 -7.49
N VAL A 219 3.10 -8.69 -6.20
CA VAL A 219 4.04 -8.52 -5.09
C VAL A 219 4.13 -9.86 -4.38
N ASP A 220 5.30 -10.50 -4.43
CA ASP A 220 5.48 -11.89 -4.05
C ASP A 220 6.70 -12.08 -3.15
N GLY A 221 6.48 -12.54 -1.93
CA GLY A 221 7.55 -12.95 -1.02
C GLY A 221 8.55 -11.85 -0.64
N ILE A 222 8.13 -10.59 -0.63
CA ILE A 222 8.98 -9.48 -0.16
C ILE A 222 8.92 -9.35 1.36
N THR A 223 9.98 -8.80 1.94
CA THR A 223 10.01 -8.38 3.34
C THR A 223 9.98 -6.85 3.39
N VAL A 224 9.08 -6.28 4.17
CA VAL A 224 8.88 -4.82 4.28
C VAL A 224 8.96 -4.42 5.74
N ILE A 225 9.95 -3.60 6.08
CA ILE A 225 10.21 -3.17 7.46
C ILE A 225 10.46 -1.66 7.49
N GLY A 226 9.71 -0.97 8.35
CA GLY A 226 9.92 0.45 8.57
C GLY A 226 8.95 1.01 9.60
N HIS A 227 9.49 1.55 10.70
CA HIS A 227 8.71 2.05 11.84
C HIS A 227 8.60 3.58 11.85
N GLY A 228 8.84 4.23 10.74
CA GLY A 228 8.61 5.67 10.57
C GLY A 228 7.13 6.02 10.34
N PRO A 229 6.82 7.32 10.37
CA PRO A 229 5.45 7.78 10.12
C PRO A 229 5.05 7.55 8.65
N ASN A 230 3.87 7.00 8.43
CA ASN A 230 3.33 6.64 7.11
C ASN A 230 4.21 5.63 6.34
N THR A 231 4.87 4.73 7.04
CA THR A 231 5.62 3.64 6.40
C THR A 231 4.70 2.44 6.13
N ASP A 232 3.58 2.70 5.43
CA ASP A 232 2.68 1.66 4.94
C ASP A 232 3.47 0.69 4.04
N GLY A 233 3.14 -0.61 4.10
CA GLY A 233 3.87 -1.65 3.38
C GLY A 233 3.59 -1.65 1.88
N VAL A 234 2.39 -2.08 1.47
CA VAL A 234 1.98 -2.11 0.06
C VAL A 234 0.64 -1.41 -0.12
N ASN A 235 0.64 -0.33 -0.89
CA ASN A 235 -0.52 0.52 -1.13
C ASN A 235 -0.92 0.57 -2.62
N PRO A 236 -1.65 -0.43 -3.14
CA PRO A 236 -2.18 -0.32 -4.50
C PRO A 236 -3.23 0.79 -4.55
N GLU A 237 -3.02 1.79 -5.41
CA GLU A 237 -3.89 2.94 -5.55
C GLU A 237 -4.44 3.07 -6.96
N SER A 238 -5.76 3.00 -7.11
CA SER A 238 -6.45 2.97 -8.42
C SER A 238 -5.89 1.89 -9.35
N CYS A 239 -5.56 0.72 -8.79
CA CYS A 239 -4.94 -0.40 -9.50
C CYS A 239 -5.94 -1.51 -9.83
N LYS A 240 -5.65 -2.25 -10.90
CA LYS A 240 -6.48 -3.37 -11.35
C LYS A 240 -5.68 -4.66 -11.48
N ASN A 241 -6.27 -5.78 -11.02
CA ASN A 241 -5.67 -7.10 -11.02
C ASN A 241 -4.34 -7.11 -10.26
N VAL A 242 -4.40 -7.08 -8.94
CA VAL A 242 -3.24 -7.06 -8.03
C VAL A 242 -3.22 -8.32 -7.20
N VAL A 243 -2.06 -8.94 -7.05
CA VAL A 243 -1.83 -10.03 -6.09
C VAL A 243 -0.67 -9.66 -5.17
N ILE A 244 -0.92 -9.72 -3.87
CA ILE A 244 0.07 -9.53 -2.80
C ILE A 244 0.10 -10.80 -1.97
N LYS A 245 1.19 -11.56 -2.07
CA LYS A 245 1.25 -12.90 -1.47
C LYS A 245 2.60 -13.25 -0.86
N GLY A 246 2.57 -14.06 0.20
CA GLY A 246 3.78 -14.60 0.82
C GLY A 246 4.73 -13.55 1.39
N CYS A 247 4.26 -12.33 1.62
CA CYS A 247 5.05 -11.22 2.10
C CYS A 247 5.10 -11.17 3.63
N HIS A 248 6.16 -10.56 4.15
CA HIS A 248 6.31 -10.26 5.56
C HIS A 248 6.30 -8.74 5.78
N PHE A 249 5.43 -8.28 6.70
CA PHE A 249 5.26 -6.86 7.03
C PHE A 249 5.54 -6.60 8.50
N ASP A 250 6.33 -5.56 8.77
CA ASP A 250 6.61 -5.05 10.11
C ASP A 250 6.76 -3.52 10.04
N ASN A 251 5.65 -2.81 10.21
CA ASN A 251 5.51 -1.43 9.76
C ASN A 251 5.07 -0.47 10.87
N GLY A 252 5.35 0.81 10.68
CA GLY A 252 4.87 1.90 11.53
C GLY A 252 3.49 2.42 11.16
N ASP A 253 2.89 1.94 10.03
CA ASP A 253 1.53 2.27 9.60
C ASP A 253 0.88 1.01 9.00
N ASP A 254 -0.13 1.11 8.13
CA ASP A 254 -0.86 -0.06 7.61
C ASP A 254 0.06 -1.05 6.86
N CYS A 255 -0.07 -2.36 7.07
CA CYS A 255 0.71 -3.37 6.34
C CYS A 255 0.36 -3.38 4.85
N ILE A 256 -0.93 -3.44 4.54
CA ILE A 256 -1.46 -3.31 3.17
C ILE A 256 -2.63 -2.36 3.22
N ALA A 257 -2.59 -1.29 2.41
CA ALA A 257 -3.67 -0.32 2.33
C ALA A 257 -4.14 -0.07 0.88
N VAL A 258 -5.31 -0.57 0.53
CA VAL A 258 -5.93 -0.37 -0.78
C VAL A 258 -6.52 1.03 -0.86
N LYS A 259 -6.15 1.79 -1.88
CA LYS A 259 -6.51 3.20 -2.06
C LYS A 259 -6.99 3.49 -3.48
N SER A 260 -7.66 4.63 -3.69
CA SER A 260 -8.14 5.08 -5.02
C SER A 260 -8.32 6.60 -5.10
N GLY A 261 -7.41 7.33 -4.48
CA GLY A 261 -7.38 8.79 -4.54
C GLY A 261 -8.20 9.49 -3.47
N ARG A 262 -7.81 10.74 -3.18
CA ARG A 262 -8.36 11.56 -2.10
C ARG A 262 -9.29 12.63 -2.66
N ASN A 263 -10.51 12.72 -2.09
CA ASN A 263 -11.45 13.83 -2.25
C ASN A 263 -11.68 14.25 -3.72
N ALA A 264 -11.61 15.55 -4.02
CA ALA A 264 -11.82 16.08 -5.37
C ALA A 264 -10.86 15.44 -6.40
N ASP A 265 -9.61 15.21 -6.05
CA ASP A 265 -8.63 14.60 -6.97
C ASP A 265 -8.95 13.14 -7.28
N GLY A 266 -9.33 12.36 -6.26
CA GLY A 266 -9.79 10.99 -6.44
C GLY A 266 -11.07 10.92 -7.31
N ARG A 267 -12.02 11.82 -7.10
CA ARG A 267 -13.23 11.93 -7.94
C ARG A 267 -12.92 12.40 -9.36
N ARG A 268 -11.98 13.31 -9.54
CA ARG A 268 -11.52 13.77 -10.87
C ARG A 268 -10.98 12.61 -11.70
N ILE A 269 -10.17 11.73 -11.10
CA ILE A 269 -9.59 10.57 -11.76
C ILE A 269 -10.62 9.47 -11.91
N ASN A 270 -11.44 9.23 -10.89
CA ASN A 270 -12.57 8.30 -10.87
C ASN A 270 -12.22 6.87 -11.36
N ILE A 271 -11.05 6.38 -10.95
CA ILE A 271 -10.60 5.01 -11.24
C ILE A 271 -10.52 4.24 -9.91
N PRO A 272 -11.33 3.19 -9.75
CA PRO A 272 -11.29 2.38 -8.54
C PRO A 272 -10.04 1.49 -8.46
N SER A 273 -9.72 1.04 -7.26
CA SER A 273 -8.92 -0.18 -7.10
C SER A 273 -9.83 -1.39 -7.20
N GLU A 274 -9.51 -2.33 -8.09
CA GLU A 274 -10.36 -3.49 -8.34
C GLU A 274 -9.61 -4.80 -8.56
N ASN A 275 -10.21 -5.90 -8.12
CA ASN A 275 -9.66 -7.24 -8.29
C ASN A 275 -8.31 -7.39 -7.56
N ILE A 276 -8.33 -7.23 -6.25
CA ILE A 276 -7.15 -7.30 -5.39
C ILE A 276 -7.19 -8.61 -4.59
N VAL A 277 -6.13 -9.41 -4.67
CA VAL A 277 -5.95 -10.63 -3.88
C VAL A 277 -4.79 -10.43 -2.91
N ILE A 278 -5.04 -10.67 -1.63
CA ILE A 278 -4.08 -10.54 -0.51
C ILE A 278 -4.03 -11.88 0.19
N GLU A 279 -2.98 -12.68 -0.03
CA GLU A 279 -2.99 -14.06 0.45
C GLU A 279 -1.67 -14.52 1.07
N HIS A 280 -1.78 -15.30 2.14
CA HIS A 280 -0.65 -15.98 2.78
C HIS A 280 0.48 -15.04 3.21
N ASN A 281 0.13 -13.80 3.62
CA ASN A 281 1.09 -12.84 4.14
C ASN A 281 1.21 -12.98 5.67
N GLU A 282 2.37 -12.64 6.20
CA GLU A 282 2.60 -12.47 7.63
C GLU A 282 2.67 -10.98 7.96
N MET A 283 1.85 -10.54 8.92
CA MET A 283 1.73 -9.15 9.34
C MET A 283 2.06 -9.03 10.82
N LYS A 284 3.08 -8.26 11.14
CA LYS A 284 3.53 -7.95 12.51
C LYS A 284 2.96 -6.62 12.94
N ASP A 285 3.80 -5.63 13.26
CA ASP A 285 3.37 -4.31 13.70
C ASP A 285 2.68 -3.53 12.57
N GLY A 286 1.77 -2.66 12.93
CA GLY A 286 1.07 -1.79 11.98
C GLY A 286 -0.24 -1.22 12.51
N HIS A 287 -0.78 -0.20 11.82
CA HIS A 287 -2.10 0.34 12.14
C HIS A 287 -3.26 -0.52 11.63
N GLY A 288 -3.01 -1.35 10.64
CA GLY A 288 -3.95 -2.32 10.10
C GLY A 288 -3.26 -3.39 9.27
N GLY A 289 -3.68 -4.65 9.39
CA GLY A 289 -3.17 -5.75 8.58
C GLY A 289 -3.66 -5.61 7.13
N VAL A 290 -4.96 -5.75 6.93
CA VAL A 290 -5.61 -5.47 5.66
C VAL A 290 -6.47 -4.22 5.82
N THR A 291 -6.04 -3.13 5.21
CA THR A 291 -6.72 -1.83 5.26
C THR A 291 -7.31 -1.45 3.91
N ILE A 292 -8.48 -0.84 3.93
CA ILE A 292 -9.10 -0.18 2.78
C ILE A 292 -9.35 1.27 3.17
N GLY A 293 -8.67 2.17 2.48
CA GLY A 293 -8.77 3.61 2.79
C GLY A 293 -7.50 4.21 3.45
N SER A 294 -7.63 5.50 3.89
CA SER A 294 -8.84 6.36 3.79
C SER A 294 -9.04 6.98 2.40
N GLU A 295 -8.03 7.07 1.57
CA GLU A 295 -8.06 7.67 0.23
C GLU A 295 -8.77 6.73 -0.75
N ILE A 296 -10.12 6.75 -0.76
CA ILE A 296 -10.93 5.80 -1.56
C ILE A 296 -12.02 6.50 -2.39
N SER A 297 -11.81 7.76 -2.72
CA SER A 297 -12.83 8.54 -3.45
C SER A 297 -13.14 8.00 -4.85
N GLY A 298 -12.22 7.25 -5.46
CA GLY A 298 -12.43 6.53 -6.72
C GLY A 298 -13.14 5.18 -6.57
N GLY A 299 -13.36 4.71 -5.32
CA GLY A 299 -13.99 3.42 -5.04
C GLY A 299 -13.04 2.23 -4.95
N VAL A 300 -13.49 1.16 -4.31
CA VAL A 300 -12.75 -0.12 -4.20
C VAL A 300 -13.73 -1.27 -4.34
N LYS A 301 -13.39 -2.27 -5.14
CA LYS A 301 -14.24 -3.45 -5.33
C LYS A 301 -13.46 -4.74 -5.55
N ASN A 302 -14.04 -5.86 -5.13
CA ASN A 302 -13.49 -7.20 -5.26
C ASN A 302 -12.11 -7.32 -4.61
N VAL A 303 -12.04 -7.11 -3.29
CA VAL A 303 -10.85 -7.36 -2.46
C VAL A 303 -11.02 -8.70 -1.76
N ILE A 304 -10.07 -9.61 -1.96
CA ILE A 304 -10.07 -10.95 -1.35
C ILE A 304 -8.82 -11.09 -0.50
N ALA A 305 -8.98 -11.08 0.81
CA ALA A 305 -7.91 -11.34 1.77
C ALA A 305 -8.10 -12.74 2.36
N GLU A 306 -7.19 -13.67 2.04
CA GLU A 306 -7.34 -15.08 2.42
C GLU A 306 -6.04 -15.65 2.98
N GLY A 307 -6.15 -16.39 4.10
CA GLY A 307 -5.05 -17.18 4.64
C GLY A 307 -3.88 -16.36 5.19
N ASN A 308 -4.09 -15.09 5.56
CA ASN A 308 -3.06 -14.25 6.15
C ASN A 308 -2.91 -14.54 7.65
N LEU A 309 -1.70 -14.42 8.15
CA LEU A 309 -1.35 -14.51 9.56
C LEU A 309 -1.04 -13.11 10.10
N MET A 310 -1.70 -12.74 11.18
CA MET A 310 -1.49 -11.49 11.93
C MET A 310 -1.08 -11.83 13.34
N ASP A 311 0.08 -11.37 13.78
CA ASP A 311 0.67 -11.79 15.04
C ASP A 311 1.57 -10.71 15.64
N SER A 312 0.95 -9.69 16.21
CA SER A 312 1.66 -8.70 17.03
C SER A 312 0.73 -7.99 18.02
N PRO A 313 1.16 -7.79 19.27
CA PRO A 313 0.44 -6.95 20.23
C PRO A 313 0.44 -5.46 19.86
N ASN A 314 1.26 -5.05 18.87
CA ASN A 314 1.33 -3.69 18.36
C ASN A 314 0.58 -3.50 17.03
N LEU A 315 0.02 -4.57 16.44
CA LEU A 315 -0.88 -4.45 15.32
C LEU A 315 -2.22 -3.93 15.82
N ASP A 316 -2.63 -2.75 15.35
CA ASP A 316 -3.87 -2.16 15.86
C ASP A 316 -5.11 -2.93 15.41
N ARG A 317 -5.23 -3.28 14.10
CA ARG A 317 -6.45 -3.89 13.53
C ARG A 317 -6.14 -4.99 12.53
N ALA A 318 -7.03 -5.98 12.43
CA ALA A 318 -6.85 -7.03 11.41
C ALA A 318 -7.47 -6.64 10.06
N LEU A 319 -8.80 -6.48 10.00
CA LEU A 319 -9.50 -5.87 8.86
C LEU A 319 -9.89 -4.44 9.24
N ARG A 320 -9.45 -3.49 8.44
CA ARG A 320 -9.73 -2.07 8.67
C ARG A 320 -10.31 -1.41 7.42
N ILE A 321 -11.53 -0.91 7.50
CA ILE A 321 -12.15 -0.06 6.46
C ILE A 321 -12.32 1.32 7.07
N LYS A 322 -11.72 2.35 6.46
CA LYS A 322 -11.77 3.74 6.94
C LYS A 322 -12.13 4.70 5.82
N THR A 323 -13.12 5.54 6.06
CA THR A 323 -13.61 6.55 5.12
C THR A 323 -14.35 7.66 5.85
N ASN A 324 -14.92 8.61 5.15
CA ASN A 324 -15.78 9.67 5.70
C ASN A 324 -16.59 10.34 4.58
N SER A 325 -17.46 11.29 4.94
CA SER A 325 -18.32 11.97 3.97
C SER A 325 -17.59 13.02 3.09
N VAL A 326 -16.34 13.36 3.39
CA VAL A 326 -15.49 14.19 2.51
C VAL A 326 -14.86 13.33 1.40
N ARG A 327 -14.50 12.08 1.73
CA ARG A 327 -13.97 11.09 0.77
C ARG A 327 -15.04 10.59 -0.18
N GLY A 328 -16.20 10.17 0.37
CA GLY A 328 -17.18 9.41 -0.39
C GLY A 328 -16.65 8.05 -0.85
N GLY A 329 -16.97 7.67 -2.08
CA GLY A 329 -16.53 6.42 -2.70
C GLY A 329 -17.42 5.22 -2.39
N VAL A 330 -17.38 4.21 -3.27
CA VAL A 330 -18.12 2.95 -3.12
C VAL A 330 -17.12 1.83 -2.83
N LEU A 331 -17.29 1.19 -1.69
CA LEU A 331 -16.52 0.04 -1.22
C LEU A 331 -17.43 -1.18 -1.25
N GLU A 332 -17.12 -2.15 -2.10
CA GLU A 332 -18.00 -3.32 -2.28
C GLU A 332 -17.24 -4.61 -2.56
N ASN A 333 -17.84 -5.72 -2.15
CA ASN A 333 -17.31 -7.07 -2.35
C ASN A 333 -15.95 -7.25 -1.68
N ILE A 334 -15.90 -7.04 -0.37
CA ILE A 334 -14.73 -7.22 0.47
C ILE A 334 -14.85 -8.57 1.18
N TYR A 335 -13.93 -9.48 0.89
CA TYR A 335 -13.90 -10.83 1.41
C TYR A 335 -12.67 -11.03 2.30
N PHE A 336 -12.90 -11.37 3.56
CA PHE A 336 -11.84 -11.61 4.55
C PHE A 336 -11.97 -13.03 5.10
N HIS A 337 -11.39 -14.00 4.40
CA HIS A 337 -11.64 -15.42 4.61
C HIS A 337 -10.40 -16.17 5.13
N LYS A 338 -10.60 -17.12 6.05
CA LYS A 338 -9.56 -18.05 6.56
C LYS A 338 -8.32 -17.34 7.09
N ASN A 339 -8.47 -16.12 7.60
CA ASN A 339 -7.37 -15.40 8.21
C ASN A 339 -7.21 -15.82 9.69
N THR A 340 -5.98 -15.75 10.17
CA THR A 340 -5.65 -16.06 11.56
C THR A 340 -5.01 -14.85 12.22
N VAL A 341 -5.57 -14.45 13.35
CA VAL A 341 -5.05 -13.37 14.20
C VAL A 341 -4.66 -13.99 15.54
N LYS A 342 -3.38 -14.02 15.83
CA LYS A 342 -2.89 -14.55 17.11
C LYS A 342 -2.83 -13.50 18.21
N SER A 343 -2.56 -12.26 17.82
CA SER A 343 -2.50 -11.11 18.70
C SER A 343 -2.78 -9.83 17.93
N LEU A 344 -3.52 -8.90 18.53
CA LEU A 344 -3.69 -7.53 18.05
C LEU A 344 -4.11 -6.63 19.22
N LYS A 345 -4.09 -5.31 18.99
CA LYS A 345 -4.25 -4.33 20.05
C LYS A 345 -5.68 -3.78 20.17
N ARG A 346 -6.38 -3.51 19.05
CA ARG A 346 -7.63 -2.76 19.05
C ARG A 346 -8.81 -3.52 18.47
N GLU A 347 -9.12 -3.38 17.20
CA GLU A 347 -10.31 -3.99 16.58
C GLU A 347 -9.93 -5.15 15.66
N VAL A 348 -10.61 -6.31 15.81
CA VAL A 348 -10.44 -7.44 14.88
C VAL A 348 -11.06 -7.09 13.53
N ILE A 349 -12.29 -6.58 13.54
CA ILE A 349 -12.98 -6.06 12.36
C ILE A 349 -13.41 -4.64 12.65
N ALA A 350 -12.89 -3.67 11.89
CA ALA A 350 -13.21 -2.25 12.00
C ALA A 350 -13.77 -1.70 10.68
N ILE A 351 -14.94 -1.09 10.74
CA ILE A 351 -15.50 -0.25 9.67
C ILE A 351 -15.78 1.11 10.29
N ASP A 352 -14.97 2.11 9.93
CA ASP A 352 -14.98 3.44 10.52
C ASP A 352 -15.23 4.50 9.45
N MET A 353 -16.43 5.03 9.39
CA MET A 353 -16.81 6.16 8.53
C MET A 353 -16.63 7.51 9.24
N GLU A 354 -16.36 7.52 10.55
CA GLU A 354 -16.09 8.72 11.33
C GLU A 354 -14.59 9.11 11.31
N TYR A 355 -13.80 8.48 10.41
CA TYR A 355 -12.37 8.70 10.33
C TYR A 355 -12.02 10.13 9.89
N GLU A 356 -11.01 10.76 10.55
CA GLU A 356 -10.54 12.13 10.29
C GLU A 356 -11.69 13.16 10.31
N GLU A 357 -12.14 13.63 9.13
CA GLU A 357 -13.14 14.68 8.99
C GLU A 357 -14.57 14.23 9.36
N GLY A 358 -14.79 12.93 9.53
CA GLY A 358 -16.12 12.39 9.89
C GLY A 358 -17.20 12.77 8.89
N ASP A 359 -18.39 13.14 9.39
CA ASP A 359 -19.55 13.50 8.56
C ASP A 359 -19.61 15.00 8.19
N ALA A 360 -18.44 15.55 7.81
CA ALA A 360 -18.31 16.97 7.50
C ALA A 360 -18.47 17.32 6.00
N GLY A 361 -18.69 16.32 5.13
CA GLY A 361 -18.75 16.51 3.69
C GLY A 361 -20.08 16.08 3.06
N ASP A 362 -20.22 16.38 1.77
CA ASP A 362 -21.44 16.11 0.98
C ASP A 362 -21.40 14.79 0.19
N PHE A 363 -20.31 14.01 0.30
CA PHE A 363 -20.08 12.80 -0.47
C PHE A 363 -20.36 11.57 0.41
N LYS A 364 -21.49 10.91 0.20
CA LYS A 364 -21.89 9.75 0.99
C LYS A 364 -20.99 8.56 0.68
N PRO A 365 -20.19 8.05 1.65
CA PRO A 365 -19.46 6.79 1.45
C PRO A 365 -20.46 5.64 1.43
N VAL A 366 -20.24 4.67 0.56
CA VAL A 366 -21.03 3.44 0.49
C VAL A 366 -20.15 2.26 0.83
N VAL A 367 -20.47 1.52 1.90
CA VAL A 367 -19.81 0.26 2.26
C VAL A 367 -20.84 -0.86 2.21
N ARG A 368 -20.64 -1.81 1.30
CA ARG A 368 -21.57 -2.92 1.12
C ARG A 368 -20.87 -4.23 0.76
N THR A 369 -21.47 -5.35 1.15
CA THR A 369 -20.95 -6.69 0.93
C THR A 369 -19.55 -6.86 1.53
N VAL A 370 -19.49 -6.83 2.85
CA VAL A 370 -18.31 -7.20 3.64
C VAL A 370 -18.55 -8.59 4.21
N ASP A 371 -17.82 -9.58 3.71
CA ASP A 371 -18.01 -11.00 4.04
C ASP A 371 -16.75 -11.52 4.75
N VAL A 372 -16.90 -11.82 6.04
CA VAL A 372 -15.85 -12.41 6.87
C VAL A 372 -16.22 -13.87 7.15
N LYS A 373 -15.30 -14.79 6.84
CA LYS A 373 -15.58 -16.20 6.98
C LYS A 373 -14.35 -16.98 7.47
N GLN A 374 -14.58 -17.93 8.38
CA GLN A 374 -13.54 -18.82 8.92
C GLN A 374 -12.36 -18.02 9.51
N LEU A 375 -12.67 -16.92 10.20
CA LEU A 375 -11.71 -16.13 10.94
C LEU A 375 -11.48 -16.78 12.31
N LYS A 376 -10.19 -16.91 12.69
CA LYS A 376 -9.78 -17.24 14.05
C LYS A 376 -8.98 -16.10 14.62
N SER A 377 -9.44 -15.51 15.73
CA SER A 377 -8.79 -14.35 16.32
C SER A 377 -8.65 -14.46 17.82
N LYS A 378 -7.55 -13.90 18.34
CA LYS A 378 -7.30 -13.75 19.79
C LYS A 378 -6.82 -12.33 20.09
N GLY A 379 -7.39 -11.76 21.17
CA GLY A 379 -7.01 -10.45 21.70
C GLY A 379 -7.67 -9.29 20.98
N GLY A 380 -7.48 -8.10 21.54
CA GLY A 380 -8.02 -6.85 21.05
C GLY A 380 -9.06 -6.22 21.99
N GLN A 381 -9.40 -4.97 21.73
CA GLN A 381 -10.46 -4.27 22.46
C GLN A 381 -11.87 -4.66 21.96
N TYR A 382 -12.01 -4.73 20.63
CA TYR A 382 -13.30 -5.01 20.00
C TYR A 382 -13.21 -6.22 19.06
N GLY A 383 -14.21 -7.08 19.10
CA GLY A 383 -14.38 -8.12 18.10
C GLY A 383 -14.82 -7.52 16.75
N ILE A 384 -15.97 -6.87 16.76
CA ILE A 384 -16.52 -6.19 15.58
C ILE A 384 -16.92 -4.77 15.96
N ARG A 385 -16.37 -3.77 15.30
CA ARG A 385 -16.74 -2.36 15.49
C ARG A 385 -17.10 -1.72 14.16
N VAL A 386 -18.32 -1.20 14.08
CA VAL A 386 -18.82 -0.46 12.91
C VAL A 386 -19.35 0.89 13.37
N LEU A 387 -18.79 1.97 12.83
CA LEU A 387 -19.22 3.33 12.99
C LEU A 387 -19.59 3.89 11.63
N ALA A 388 -20.89 3.92 11.33
CA ALA A 388 -21.41 4.43 10.07
C ALA A 388 -22.44 5.55 10.33
N TYR A 389 -23.01 6.10 9.27
CA TYR A 389 -24.00 7.17 9.34
C TYR A 389 -25.40 6.64 9.12
N ASP A 390 -26.40 7.28 9.74
CA ASP A 390 -27.81 6.95 9.51
C ASP A 390 -28.21 7.10 8.03
N HIS A 391 -27.74 8.17 7.40
CA HIS A 391 -27.99 8.45 5.98
C HIS A 391 -27.13 7.60 5.01
N SER A 392 -26.15 6.84 5.52
CA SER A 392 -25.28 5.93 4.76
C SER A 392 -24.89 4.70 5.59
N PRO A 393 -25.85 3.81 5.88
CA PRO A 393 -25.57 2.63 6.69
C PRO A 393 -24.70 1.63 5.95
N VAL A 394 -23.90 0.86 6.71
CA VAL A 394 -23.22 -0.32 6.17
C VAL A 394 -24.26 -1.39 5.84
N THR A 395 -24.19 -1.97 4.65
CA THR A 395 -25.12 -3.02 4.21
C THR A 395 -24.39 -4.29 3.81
N GLY A 396 -25.03 -5.46 4.01
CA GLY A 396 -24.47 -6.74 3.61
C GLY A 396 -23.21 -7.13 4.41
N LEU A 397 -23.11 -6.72 5.67
CA LEU A 397 -22.11 -7.26 6.60
C LEU A 397 -22.47 -8.70 6.96
N LYS A 398 -21.57 -9.63 6.66
CA LYS A 398 -21.70 -11.04 7.01
C LYS A 398 -20.47 -11.53 7.75
N VAL A 399 -20.68 -12.24 8.86
CA VAL A 399 -19.61 -12.93 9.58
C VAL A 399 -20.06 -14.36 9.88
N ALA A 400 -19.35 -15.32 9.30
CA ALA A 400 -19.75 -16.73 9.37
C ALA A 400 -18.61 -17.65 9.79
N ASP A 401 -18.93 -18.77 10.46
CA ASP A 401 -18.00 -19.84 10.81
C ASP A 401 -16.72 -19.31 11.48
N SER A 402 -16.85 -18.35 12.39
CA SER A 402 -15.72 -17.57 12.91
C SER A 402 -15.67 -17.58 14.44
N GLU A 403 -14.46 -17.50 14.98
CA GLU A 403 -14.18 -17.48 16.40
C GLU A 403 -13.28 -16.29 16.73
N ILE A 404 -13.73 -15.44 17.66
CA ILE A 404 -13.03 -14.24 18.13
C ILE A 404 -12.97 -14.29 19.65
N ASP A 405 -11.80 -14.48 20.21
CA ASP A 405 -11.64 -14.63 21.65
C ASP A 405 -10.74 -13.56 22.26
N GLY A 406 -10.90 -13.31 23.56
CA GLY A 406 -10.06 -12.40 24.34
C GLY A 406 -10.24 -10.94 23.97
N VAL A 407 -11.45 -10.55 23.56
CA VAL A 407 -11.79 -9.14 23.28
C VAL A 407 -12.59 -8.55 24.47
N ASP A 408 -12.35 -7.25 24.75
CA ASP A 408 -13.06 -6.56 25.86
C ASP A 408 -14.53 -6.34 25.50
N VAL A 409 -14.79 -5.89 24.28
CA VAL A 409 -16.13 -5.60 23.75
C VAL A 409 -16.42 -6.51 22.55
N PRO A 410 -17.39 -7.42 22.65
CA PRO A 410 -17.73 -8.34 21.56
C PRO A 410 -18.13 -7.61 20.28
N MET A 411 -19.04 -6.63 20.36
CA MET A 411 -19.58 -5.91 19.22
C MET A 411 -20.02 -4.49 19.57
N GLU A 412 -19.73 -3.54 18.68
CA GLU A 412 -20.33 -2.19 18.64
C GLU A 412 -20.75 -1.93 17.19
N LEU A 413 -22.06 -1.87 16.94
CA LEU A 413 -22.63 -1.69 15.60
C LEU A 413 -23.50 -0.42 15.56
N LYS A 414 -23.01 0.62 14.88
CA LYS A 414 -23.72 1.86 14.67
C LYS A 414 -24.09 2.00 13.19
N HIS A 415 -25.39 2.08 12.90
CA HIS A 415 -25.94 2.21 11.55
C HIS A 415 -25.51 1.08 10.59
N VAL A 416 -25.71 -0.16 11.01
CA VAL A 416 -25.55 -1.36 10.17
C VAL A 416 -26.95 -1.89 9.85
N LYS A 417 -27.25 -2.06 8.57
CA LYS A 417 -28.55 -2.59 8.13
C LYS A 417 -28.46 -4.09 7.89
N ASP A 418 -29.32 -4.84 8.56
CA ASP A 418 -29.53 -6.28 8.40
C ASP A 418 -28.22 -7.10 8.38
N PRO A 419 -27.35 -7.00 9.42
CA PRO A 419 -26.14 -7.79 9.48
C PRO A 419 -26.48 -9.27 9.66
N VAL A 420 -25.74 -10.16 8.98
CA VAL A 420 -25.94 -11.59 9.06
C VAL A 420 -24.77 -12.24 9.79
N PHE A 421 -25.06 -12.88 10.92
CA PHE A 421 -24.12 -13.67 11.70
C PHE A 421 -24.58 -15.13 11.71
N SER A 422 -23.66 -16.04 11.40
CA SER A 422 -23.97 -17.48 11.43
C SER A 422 -22.75 -18.28 11.93
N ASN A 423 -22.97 -19.12 12.92
CA ASN A 423 -21.92 -19.89 13.55
C ASN A 423 -20.74 -18.98 13.99
N LEU A 424 -21.05 -17.81 14.56
CA LEU A 424 -20.10 -16.84 15.09
C LEU A 424 -20.00 -16.98 16.61
N TYR A 425 -18.79 -17.19 17.10
CA TYR A 425 -18.48 -17.21 18.53
C TYR A 425 -17.58 -16.02 18.88
N ILE A 426 -17.95 -15.27 19.92
CA ILE A 426 -17.10 -14.20 20.49
C ILE A 426 -17.00 -14.45 22.00
N ASN A 427 -15.77 -14.61 22.50
CA ASN A 427 -15.51 -14.96 23.90
C ASN A 427 -16.31 -16.19 24.35
N GLY A 428 -16.40 -17.22 23.52
CA GLY A 428 -17.14 -18.46 23.76
C GLY A 428 -18.66 -18.34 23.68
N LYS A 429 -19.21 -17.14 23.50
CA LYS A 429 -20.67 -16.92 23.34
C LYS A 429 -21.04 -16.89 21.86
N ARG A 430 -22.14 -17.60 21.52
CA ARG A 430 -22.68 -17.63 20.15
C ARG A 430 -23.49 -16.38 19.83
N TYR A 431 -23.22 -15.81 18.64
CA TYR A 431 -23.90 -14.64 18.07
C TYR A 431 -24.45 -15.00 16.69
N ASP A 432 -25.64 -15.53 16.60
CA ASP A 432 -26.29 -15.77 15.31
C ASP A 432 -27.44 -14.79 15.12
N SER A 433 -27.58 -14.29 13.89
CA SER A 433 -28.78 -13.57 13.51
C SER A 433 -29.93 -14.56 13.45
N HIS A 434 -31.04 -14.24 14.10
CA HIS A 434 -32.27 -15.03 13.90
C HIS A 434 -32.74 -14.79 12.46
N GLU A 435 -33.03 -15.87 11.74
CA GLU A 435 -33.81 -15.77 10.50
C GLU A 435 -35.18 -15.19 10.90
N SER A 436 -35.44 -13.94 10.46
CA SER A 436 -36.73 -13.26 10.64
C SER A 436 -37.69 -13.67 9.56
#